data_377d0ed0ea214d2afcd26944b4b76c47
#
_entry.id   377d0ed0ea214d2afcd26944b4b76c47
#
_cell.length_a   1.000
_cell.length_b   1.000
_cell.length_c   1.000
_cell.angle_alpha   90.00
_cell.angle_beta   90.00
_cell.angle_gamma   90.00
#
_symmetry.space_group_name_H-M   'P 1'
#
loop_
_entity.id
_entity.type
_entity.pdbx_description
1 polymer ?
#
loop_
_entity_poly.entity_id
_entity_poly.type
_entity_poly.pdbx_seq_one_letter_code
_entity_poly.pdbx_strand_id
1 'polypeptide(L)'
;MKTRKSLSTLLIVAASVFMPSKVNAQDPEPNDYTDGSAWLCRPDQQDACAVDLSTTVIAADGMISLEGWSSDPSAPIDCFYVYPTVSTDQSTNSDMTPDAAELRVIEQQFARFASVCRPYAPSYRQVTLAGLMATFAGGGPRDLEQGLAYNDVRDAFQHYLEYDNGGRGFVLIGHSQGSYILTRLIRDEIEGHPVQDQMISAFLLGSTVTVAAGEDTGGSFQNIPLCRSAGQTGCVITYASFRSTAPPPQNTLFGQTLEPTLTGACTNPAALGGGSSETHAYLSSGGATIAGPRRTSPWVSSGAAVETPFVSVPGLLSAECTSNEHATYLEITVHGDPSDDRVDDIVGDITPQWGLHLVDVNLAMGDLVQIVQEQTAAWEERR
;
A
#
# COMPACT_ATOMS: atom_id res chain seq x y z
N MET A 1 -35.17 -67.35 67.18
CA MET A 1 -35.22 -65.99 66.63
C MET A 1 -33.88 -65.74 65.84
N LYS A 2 -33.95 -65.75 64.50
CA LYS A 2 -32.83 -65.63 63.64
C LYS A 2 -32.84 -64.22 63.04
N THR A 3 -31.89 -63.40 63.41
CA THR A 3 -31.69 -62.06 62.88
C THR A 3 -30.90 -62.11 61.53
N ARG A 4 -31.53 -61.69 60.45
CA ARG A 4 -30.89 -61.52 59.13
C ARG A 4 -30.17 -60.16 59.11
N LYS A 5 -28.88 -60.17 58.85
CA LYS A 5 -28.09 -58.93 58.47
C LYS A 5 -28.18 -58.73 56.98
N SER A 6 -28.70 -57.56 56.58
CA SER A 6 -28.72 -57.12 55.19
C SER A 6 -27.42 -56.47 54.86
N LEU A 7 -26.73 -56.92 53.82
CA LEU A 7 -25.51 -56.31 53.28
C LEU A 7 -25.95 -55.37 52.14
N SER A 8 -25.81 -54.09 52.35
CA SER A 8 -25.99 -53.09 51.27
C SER A 8 -24.71 -52.90 50.50
N THR A 9 -24.68 -53.30 49.24
CA THR A 9 -23.56 -53.10 48.32
C THR A 9 -23.67 -51.70 47.73
N LEU A 10 -22.65 -50.81 48.01
CA LEU A 10 -22.54 -49.47 47.47
C LEU A 10 -21.83 -49.57 46.09
N LEU A 11 -22.55 -49.30 45.00
CA LEU A 11 -21.97 -49.15 43.68
C LEU A 11 -21.40 -47.75 43.55
N ILE A 12 -20.05 -47.62 43.44
CA ILE A 12 -19.37 -46.39 43.09
C ILE A 12 -19.33 -46.32 41.57
N VAL A 13 -20.11 -45.42 40.96
CA VAL A 13 -20.04 -45.07 39.55
C VAL A 13 -18.92 -44.01 39.41
N ALA A 14 -17.77 -44.41 38.86
CA ALA A 14 -16.72 -43.49 38.49
C ALA A 14 -17.14 -42.72 37.22
N ALA A 15 -17.54 -41.46 37.38
CA ALA A 15 -17.78 -40.55 36.28
C ALA A 15 -16.44 -40.10 35.74
N SER A 16 -16.03 -40.62 34.57
CA SER A 16 -14.86 -40.12 33.82
C SER A 16 -15.20 -38.77 33.28
N VAL A 17 -14.65 -37.70 33.88
CA VAL A 17 -14.70 -36.33 33.33
C VAL A 17 -13.77 -36.28 32.13
N PHE A 18 -14.35 -36.35 30.93
CA PHE A 18 -13.62 -35.98 29.70
C PHE A 18 -13.38 -34.47 29.73
N MET A 19 -12.20 -34.04 30.12
CA MET A 19 -11.74 -32.67 29.85
C MET A 19 -11.40 -32.57 28.35
N PRO A 20 -12.03 -31.65 27.61
CA PRO A 20 -11.57 -31.39 26.25
C PRO A 20 -10.14 -30.91 26.32
N SER A 21 -9.23 -31.63 25.69
CA SER A 21 -7.85 -31.16 25.44
C SER A 21 -7.96 -29.85 24.69
N LYS A 22 -7.45 -28.75 25.25
CA LYS A 22 -7.19 -27.54 24.49
C LYS A 22 -6.23 -27.94 23.37
N VAL A 23 -6.71 -28.04 22.16
CA VAL A 23 -5.86 -28.02 20.97
C VAL A 23 -5.21 -26.64 21.02
N ASN A 24 -3.94 -26.55 21.41
CA ASN A 24 -3.15 -25.35 21.16
C ASN A 24 -3.13 -25.21 19.65
N ALA A 25 -3.78 -24.16 19.14
CA ALA A 25 -3.51 -23.74 17.77
C ALA A 25 -2.00 -23.53 17.68
N GLN A 26 -1.32 -24.35 16.90
CA GLN A 26 0.08 -24.10 16.56
C GLN A 26 0.13 -22.77 15.86
N ASP A 27 1.13 -21.93 16.20
CA ASP A 27 1.40 -20.74 15.42
C ASP A 27 1.61 -21.15 13.95
N PRO A 28 1.09 -20.40 13.00
CA PRO A 28 1.25 -20.74 11.59
C PRO A 28 2.74 -20.87 11.26
N GLU A 29 3.11 -21.90 10.49
CA GLU A 29 4.49 -22.10 10.05
C GLU A 29 4.97 -20.87 9.25
N PRO A 30 6.22 -20.42 9.45
CA PRO A 30 6.84 -19.37 8.65
C PRO A 30 6.87 -19.74 7.16
N ASN A 31 6.79 -18.74 6.28
CA ASN A 31 6.96 -18.96 4.85
C ASN A 31 8.44 -19.15 4.49
N ASP A 32 8.71 -19.90 3.43
CA ASP A 32 10.05 -20.07 2.88
C ASP A 32 10.31 -19.03 1.77
N TYR A 33 10.96 -17.93 2.11
CA TYR A 33 11.35 -16.89 1.15
C TYR A 33 12.63 -17.20 0.36
N THR A 34 13.26 -18.36 0.58
CA THR A 34 14.29 -18.88 -0.35
C THR A 34 13.66 -19.39 -1.64
N ASP A 35 12.38 -19.78 -1.62
CA ASP A 35 11.61 -20.16 -2.79
C ASP A 35 11.23 -18.91 -3.60
N GLY A 36 11.66 -18.85 -4.87
CA GLY A 36 11.32 -17.77 -5.78
C GLY A 36 9.82 -17.59 -6.00
N SER A 37 9.01 -18.63 -5.81
CA SER A 37 7.54 -18.56 -5.91
C SER A 37 6.87 -17.79 -4.78
N ALA A 38 7.60 -17.53 -3.67
CA ALA A 38 7.14 -16.68 -2.58
C ALA A 38 7.27 -15.16 -2.90
N TRP A 39 7.68 -14.81 -4.12
CA TRP A 39 7.86 -13.44 -4.56
C TRP A 39 7.01 -13.16 -5.81
N LEU A 40 6.24 -12.08 -5.77
CA LEU A 40 5.52 -11.54 -6.93
C LEU A 40 6.47 -10.81 -7.88
N CYS A 41 7.48 -10.13 -7.31
CA CYS A 41 8.56 -9.49 -8.07
C CYS A 41 9.90 -9.78 -7.40
N ARG A 42 10.89 -10.15 -8.21
CA ARG A 42 12.29 -10.30 -7.83
C ARG A 42 13.18 -10.01 -9.04
N PRO A 43 14.33 -9.34 -8.87
CA PRO A 43 15.22 -9.06 -9.99
C PRO A 43 15.57 -10.30 -10.81
N ASP A 44 15.76 -10.10 -12.13
CA ASP A 44 16.17 -11.14 -13.10
C ASP A 44 15.14 -12.29 -13.30
N GLN A 45 13.88 -12.06 -12.95
CA GLN A 45 12.79 -13.02 -13.18
C GLN A 45 11.77 -12.49 -14.19
N GLN A 46 11.10 -13.40 -14.88
CA GLN A 46 9.91 -13.10 -15.67
C GLN A 46 8.69 -13.29 -14.77
N ASP A 47 8.35 -12.26 -14.03
CA ASP A 47 7.35 -12.26 -12.97
C ASP A 47 6.30 -11.15 -13.15
N ALA A 48 5.55 -10.81 -12.11
CA ALA A 48 4.49 -9.80 -12.15
C ALA A 48 4.99 -8.37 -12.46
N CYS A 49 6.30 -8.09 -12.27
CA CYS A 49 6.89 -6.80 -12.64
C CYS A 49 7.38 -6.75 -14.10
N ALA A 50 7.47 -7.88 -14.78
CA ALA A 50 7.93 -7.96 -16.17
C ALA A 50 6.75 -7.82 -17.16
N VAL A 51 6.00 -6.72 -17.06
CA VAL A 51 4.77 -6.44 -17.81
C VAL A 51 4.92 -5.19 -18.68
N ASP A 52 4.05 -5.05 -19.69
CA ASP A 52 3.94 -3.83 -20.49
C ASP A 52 3.27 -2.72 -19.66
N LEU A 53 3.95 -1.58 -19.54
CA LEU A 53 3.45 -0.38 -18.86
C LEU A 53 3.44 0.82 -19.81
N SER A 54 3.37 0.58 -21.12
CA SER A 54 3.20 1.64 -22.11
C SER A 54 1.95 2.48 -21.79
N THR A 55 2.03 3.77 -22.09
CA THR A 55 1.02 4.74 -21.69
C THR A 55 0.60 5.58 -22.89
N THR A 56 -0.70 5.70 -23.09
CA THR A 56 -1.26 6.71 -24.01
C THR A 56 -1.33 8.05 -23.29
N VAL A 57 -0.64 9.05 -23.81
CA VAL A 57 -0.70 10.42 -23.29
C VAL A 57 -1.68 11.22 -24.13
N ILE A 58 -2.65 11.85 -23.46
CA ILE A 58 -3.72 12.65 -24.10
C ILE A 58 -3.56 14.10 -23.65
N ALA A 59 -3.01 14.94 -24.53
CA ALA A 59 -2.75 16.35 -24.25
C ALA A 59 -4.04 17.21 -24.36
N ALA A 60 -4.00 18.42 -23.79
CA ALA A 60 -5.14 19.33 -23.76
C ALA A 60 -5.60 19.78 -25.16
N ASP A 61 -4.71 19.81 -26.13
CA ASP A 61 -5.00 20.14 -27.53
C ASP A 61 -5.57 18.94 -28.32
N GLY A 62 -5.85 17.80 -27.65
CA GLY A 62 -6.37 16.59 -28.26
C GLY A 62 -5.31 15.71 -28.93
N MET A 63 -4.02 16.08 -28.90
CA MET A 63 -2.96 15.21 -29.41
C MET A 63 -2.83 13.97 -28.56
N ILE A 64 -2.74 12.82 -29.24
CA ILE A 64 -2.50 11.51 -28.60
C ILE A 64 -1.09 11.06 -28.99
N SER A 65 -0.29 10.72 -27.98
CA SER A 65 1.05 10.19 -28.16
C SER A 65 1.26 8.92 -27.30
N LEU A 66 2.30 8.18 -27.63
CA LEU A 66 2.67 6.95 -26.91
C LEU A 66 3.94 7.22 -26.09
N GLU A 67 3.87 6.94 -24.80
CA GLU A 67 5.01 6.87 -23.90
C GLU A 67 5.38 5.41 -23.68
N GLY A 68 6.61 5.05 -24.06
CA GLY A 68 7.18 3.73 -23.80
C GLY A 68 7.67 3.62 -22.36
N TRP A 69 7.76 2.40 -21.85
CA TRP A 69 8.36 2.09 -20.56
C TRP A 69 9.33 0.93 -20.67
N SER A 70 10.38 0.94 -19.86
CA SER A 70 11.30 -0.19 -19.70
C SER A 70 11.86 -0.22 -18.28
N SER A 71 12.07 -1.43 -17.76
CA SER A 71 12.81 -1.63 -16.52
C SER A 71 14.30 -1.33 -16.68
N ASP A 72 14.96 -0.92 -15.59
CA ASP A 72 16.42 -0.83 -15.51
C ASP A 72 16.97 -1.91 -14.55
N PRO A 73 17.42 -3.06 -15.07
CA PRO A 73 18.00 -4.10 -14.23
C PRO A 73 19.33 -3.69 -13.57
N SER A 74 19.95 -2.61 -14.05
CA SER A 74 21.20 -2.06 -13.49
C SER A 74 20.97 -1.00 -12.41
N ALA A 75 19.72 -0.70 -12.06
CA ALA A 75 19.37 0.30 -11.04
C ALA A 75 20.19 0.13 -9.75
N PRO A 76 20.76 1.22 -9.20
CA PRO A 76 21.72 1.12 -8.08
C PRO A 76 21.08 0.82 -6.73
N ILE A 77 19.78 0.93 -6.60
CA ILE A 77 19.01 0.75 -5.37
C ILE A 77 17.91 -0.30 -5.54
N ASP A 78 17.25 -0.65 -4.44
CA ASP A 78 16.14 -1.59 -4.40
C ASP A 78 14.83 -0.90 -4.00
N CYS A 79 13.69 -1.38 -4.51
CA CYS A 79 12.36 -1.05 -4.02
C CYS A 79 11.71 -2.31 -3.42
N PHE A 80 11.28 -2.22 -2.16
CA PHE A 80 10.59 -3.29 -1.47
C PHE A 80 9.12 -2.90 -1.27
N TYR A 81 8.21 -3.66 -1.90
CA TYR A 81 6.80 -3.32 -1.95
C TYR A 81 5.92 -4.27 -1.15
N VAL A 82 5.00 -3.70 -0.38
CA VAL A 82 3.94 -4.43 0.34
C VAL A 82 2.58 -3.92 -0.13
N TYR A 83 1.85 -4.80 -0.82
CA TYR A 83 0.59 -4.47 -1.49
C TYR A 83 -0.60 -4.35 -0.52
N PRO A 84 -1.73 -3.74 -0.95
CA PRO A 84 -2.93 -3.58 -0.14
C PRO A 84 -3.76 -4.86 -0.04
N THR A 85 -4.87 -4.80 0.70
CA THR A 85 -5.92 -5.82 0.72
C THR A 85 -6.56 -5.97 -0.66
N VAL A 86 -6.24 -7.06 -1.36
CA VAL A 86 -6.77 -7.36 -2.69
C VAL A 86 -7.26 -8.80 -2.84
N SER A 87 -6.79 -9.75 -2.01
CA SER A 87 -7.16 -11.16 -2.11
C SER A 87 -8.67 -11.38 -2.03
N THR A 88 -9.15 -12.21 -2.93
CA THR A 88 -10.55 -12.64 -3.01
C THR A 88 -10.83 -13.95 -2.28
N ASP A 89 -9.83 -14.50 -1.58
CA ASP A 89 -9.99 -15.67 -0.72
C ASP A 89 -11.08 -15.45 0.33
N GLN A 90 -11.80 -16.53 0.65
CA GLN A 90 -12.91 -16.46 1.59
C GLN A 90 -12.48 -16.60 3.07
N SER A 91 -11.24 -16.96 3.31
CA SER A 91 -10.61 -17.00 4.65
C SER A 91 -10.27 -15.60 5.15
N THR A 92 -9.97 -15.45 6.43
CA THR A 92 -9.55 -14.16 7.02
C THR A 92 -8.22 -13.68 6.43
N ASN A 93 -7.27 -14.58 6.26
CA ASN A 93 -6.00 -14.33 5.58
C ASN A 93 -5.95 -15.14 4.29
N SER A 94 -5.28 -14.60 3.28
CA SER A 94 -5.01 -15.31 2.02
C SER A 94 -4.07 -16.50 2.25
N ASP A 95 -4.01 -17.38 1.28
CA ASP A 95 -2.89 -18.31 1.16
C ASP A 95 -1.66 -17.63 0.51
N MET A 96 -0.64 -18.40 0.13
CA MET A 96 0.59 -17.91 -0.50
C MET A 96 0.56 -18.03 -2.02
N THR A 97 -0.60 -18.41 -2.60
CA THR A 97 -0.76 -18.58 -4.05
C THR A 97 -1.40 -17.33 -4.64
N PRO A 98 -0.63 -16.46 -5.31
CA PRO A 98 -1.19 -15.22 -5.87
C PRO A 98 -2.22 -15.50 -6.95
N ASP A 99 -3.32 -14.74 -6.92
CA ASP A 99 -4.34 -14.75 -7.97
C ASP A 99 -4.24 -13.52 -8.89
N ALA A 100 -5.23 -13.33 -9.73
CA ALA A 100 -5.26 -12.20 -10.67
C ALA A 100 -5.34 -10.82 -9.97
N ALA A 101 -5.79 -10.76 -8.71
CA ALA A 101 -5.90 -9.50 -7.98
C ALA A 101 -4.53 -9.03 -7.47
N GLU A 102 -3.71 -9.96 -6.96
CA GLU A 102 -2.33 -9.69 -6.56
C GLU A 102 -1.47 -9.29 -7.76
N LEU A 103 -1.56 -10.03 -8.89
CA LEU A 103 -0.83 -9.68 -10.11
C LEU A 103 -1.23 -8.29 -10.64
N ARG A 104 -2.52 -7.99 -10.59
CA ARG A 104 -3.04 -6.70 -11.03
C ARG A 104 -2.55 -5.54 -10.16
N VAL A 105 -2.49 -5.69 -8.84
CA VAL A 105 -2.02 -4.60 -7.98
C VAL A 105 -0.54 -4.32 -8.18
N ILE A 106 0.26 -5.33 -8.48
CA ILE A 106 1.67 -5.14 -8.88
C ILE A 106 1.74 -4.28 -10.14
N GLU A 107 1.01 -4.63 -11.20
CA GLU A 107 0.94 -3.86 -12.44
C GLU A 107 0.54 -2.41 -12.18
N GLN A 108 -0.51 -2.20 -11.38
CA GLN A 108 -1.12 -0.88 -11.17
C GLN A 108 -0.34 0.03 -10.22
N GLN A 109 0.39 -0.52 -9.25
CA GLN A 109 0.96 0.28 -8.16
C GLN A 109 2.48 0.16 -8.02
N PHE A 110 3.12 -0.86 -8.58
CA PHE A 110 4.52 -1.13 -8.27
C PHE A 110 5.43 -1.33 -9.48
N ALA A 111 5.02 -2.09 -10.49
CA ALA A 111 5.91 -2.51 -11.58
C ALA A 111 6.63 -1.34 -12.29
N ARG A 112 6.01 -0.14 -12.33
CA ARG A 112 6.61 1.05 -12.94
C ARG A 112 7.90 1.52 -12.24
N PHE A 113 8.05 1.28 -10.94
CA PHE A 113 9.27 1.60 -10.21
C PHE A 113 10.50 0.81 -10.68
N ALA A 114 10.30 -0.32 -11.37
CA ALA A 114 11.41 -1.09 -11.94
C ALA A 114 12.23 -0.33 -12.99
N SER A 115 11.81 0.86 -13.43
CA SER A 115 12.62 1.77 -14.23
C SER A 115 13.70 2.53 -13.44
N VAL A 116 13.63 2.53 -12.10
CA VAL A 116 14.53 3.33 -11.22
C VAL A 116 15.10 2.54 -10.05
N CYS A 117 14.58 1.33 -9.78
CA CYS A 117 15.07 0.45 -8.72
C CYS A 117 14.87 -1.03 -9.09
N ARG A 118 15.64 -1.93 -8.45
CA ARG A 118 15.40 -3.37 -8.57
C ARG A 118 14.17 -3.75 -7.74
N PRO A 119 13.13 -4.38 -8.33
CA PRO A 119 11.88 -4.61 -7.64
C PRO A 119 11.91 -5.86 -6.76
N TYR A 120 11.39 -5.73 -5.52
CA TYR A 120 11.12 -6.83 -4.60
C TYR A 120 9.70 -6.70 -4.07
N ALA A 121 8.87 -7.71 -4.26
CA ALA A 121 7.51 -7.77 -3.74
C ALA A 121 7.21 -9.18 -3.24
N PRO A 122 7.27 -9.44 -1.92
CA PRO A 122 6.96 -10.75 -1.39
C PRO A 122 5.46 -11.04 -1.47
N SER A 123 5.10 -12.29 -1.71
CA SER A 123 3.78 -12.80 -1.36
C SER A 123 3.68 -12.88 0.17
N TYR A 124 2.51 -12.56 0.73
CA TYR A 124 2.28 -12.66 2.17
C TYR A 124 0.80 -12.96 2.43
N ARG A 125 0.50 -13.61 3.54
CA ARG A 125 -0.87 -13.97 3.92
C ARG A 125 -1.63 -12.73 4.42
N GLN A 126 -1.96 -11.86 3.47
CA GLN A 126 -2.70 -10.61 3.71
C GLN A 126 -4.06 -10.87 4.36
N VAL A 127 -4.60 -9.91 5.11
CA VAL A 127 -6.02 -9.90 5.44
C VAL A 127 -6.80 -9.73 4.14
N THR A 128 -7.72 -10.65 3.85
CA THR A 128 -8.48 -10.69 2.60
C THR A 128 -9.60 -9.65 2.58
N LEU A 129 -10.22 -9.44 1.42
CA LEU A 129 -11.45 -8.63 1.34
C LEU A 129 -12.57 -9.20 2.23
N ALA A 130 -12.70 -10.53 2.34
CA ALA A 130 -13.65 -11.18 3.25
C ALA A 130 -13.32 -10.89 4.72
N GLY A 131 -12.04 -10.98 5.12
CA GLY A 131 -11.56 -10.63 6.46
C GLY A 131 -11.78 -9.16 6.81
N LEU A 132 -11.50 -8.26 5.87
CA LEU A 132 -11.72 -6.82 6.03
C LEU A 132 -13.22 -6.50 6.22
N MET A 133 -14.09 -7.07 5.40
CA MET A 133 -15.54 -6.89 5.52
C MET A 133 -16.08 -7.46 6.85
N ALA A 134 -15.55 -8.59 7.32
CA ALA A 134 -15.89 -9.14 8.62
C ALA A 134 -15.47 -8.21 9.78
N THR A 135 -14.33 -7.53 9.65
CA THR A 135 -13.87 -6.53 10.62
C THR A 135 -14.84 -5.35 10.70
N PHE A 136 -15.27 -4.79 9.57
CA PHE A 136 -16.28 -3.72 9.54
C PHE A 136 -17.64 -4.15 10.09
N ALA A 137 -18.01 -5.43 9.94
CA ALA A 137 -19.21 -6.00 10.53
C ALA A 137 -19.08 -6.27 12.05
N GLY A 138 -17.91 -6.00 12.65
CA GLY A 138 -17.65 -6.22 14.08
C GLY A 138 -17.28 -7.66 14.46
N GLY A 139 -17.01 -8.52 13.50
CA GLY A 139 -16.68 -9.94 13.70
C GLY A 139 -15.26 -10.37 13.32
N GLY A 140 -14.48 -9.47 12.70
CA GLY A 140 -13.13 -9.76 12.23
C GLY A 140 -12.03 -9.42 13.22
N PRO A 141 -10.74 -9.70 12.87
CA PRO A 141 -9.59 -9.31 13.65
C PRO A 141 -9.54 -7.78 13.76
N ARG A 142 -9.31 -7.27 14.96
CA ARG A 142 -9.28 -5.82 15.24
C ARG A 142 -7.94 -5.18 14.95
N ASP A 143 -6.94 -5.98 14.68
CA ASP A 143 -5.55 -5.58 14.58
C ASP A 143 -4.95 -6.08 13.26
N LEU A 144 -5.03 -5.24 12.23
CA LEU A 144 -4.45 -5.52 10.91
C LEU A 144 -2.90 -5.43 10.93
N GLU A 145 -2.32 -4.75 11.93
CA GLU A 145 -0.89 -4.57 12.08
C GLU A 145 -0.22 -5.76 12.78
N GLN A 146 -0.99 -6.51 13.58
CA GLN A 146 -0.48 -7.61 14.38
C GLN A 146 -0.96 -8.94 13.82
N GLY A 147 -0.08 -9.89 13.72
CA GLY A 147 -0.43 -11.23 13.34
C GLY A 147 0.27 -11.70 12.08
N LEU A 148 -0.39 -12.60 11.36
CA LEU A 148 0.21 -13.39 10.30
C LEU A 148 0.79 -12.55 9.16
N ALA A 149 0.04 -11.56 8.67
CA ALA A 149 0.47 -10.68 7.58
C ALA A 149 1.76 -9.90 7.92
N TYR A 150 1.83 -9.34 9.13
CA TYR A 150 3.03 -8.64 9.60
C TYR A 150 4.24 -9.58 9.71
N ASN A 151 4.05 -10.76 10.30
CA ASN A 151 5.14 -11.72 10.46
C ASN A 151 5.70 -12.15 9.11
N ASP A 152 4.83 -12.43 8.15
CA ASP A 152 5.24 -12.80 6.80
C ASP A 152 6.08 -11.70 6.13
N VAL A 153 5.64 -10.45 6.19
CA VAL A 153 6.37 -9.31 5.59
C VAL A 153 7.69 -9.06 6.33
N ARG A 154 7.71 -9.16 7.66
CA ARG A 154 8.95 -9.04 8.45
C ARG A 154 9.96 -10.13 8.05
N ASP A 155 9.52 -11.37 7.95
CA ASP A 155 10.38 -12.51 7.63
C ASP A 155 10.88 -12.39 6.17
N ALA A 156 10.05 -11.93 5.24
CA ALA A 156 10.45 -11.59 3.87
C ALA A 156 11.50 -10.47 3.84
N PHE A 157 11.30 -9.41 4.62
CA PHE A 157 12.23 -8.28 4.68
C PHE A 157 13.57 -8.69 5.30
N GLN A 158 13.57 -9.51 6.34
CA GLN A 158 14.79 -10.05 6.94
C GLN A 158 15.54 -10.94 5.94
N HIS A 159 14.82 -11.82 5.21
CA HIS A 159 15.41 -12.63 4.15
C HIS A 159 16.04 -11.74 3.05
N TYR A 160 15.30 -10.73 2.58
CA TYR A 160 15.80 -9.77 1.60
C TYR A 160 17.08 -9.08 2.05
N LEU A 161 17.15 -8.59 3.28
CA LEU A 161 18.35 -7.92 3.81
C LEU A 161 19.54 -8.88 3.90
N GLU A 162 19.31 -10.13 4.29
CA GLU A 162 20.40 -11.11 4.49
C GLU A 162 20.96 -11.67 3.18
N TYR A 163 20.08 -11.93 2.18
CA TYR A 163 20.47 -12.69 0.99
C TYR A 163 20.44 -11.88 -0.32
N ASP A 164 19.64 -10.84 -0.44
CA ASP A 164 19.36 -10.18 -1.71
C ASP A 164 19.86 -8.74 -1.80
N ASN A 165 19.77 -7.97 -0.70
CA ASN A 165 20.06 -6.54 -0.70
C ASN A 165 21.55 -6.22 -0.93
N GLY A 166 22.47 -6.98 -0.34
CA GLY A 166 23.90 -6.78 -0.50
C GLY A 166 24.40 -5.41 -0.01
N GLY A 167 23.71 -4.77 0.92
CA GLY A 167 24.07 -3.45 1.46
C GLY A 167 23.69 -2.28 0.58
N ARG A 168 22.80 -2.45 -0.40
CA ARG A 168 22.26 -1.39 -1.27
C ARG A 168 21.30 -0.51 -0.49
N GLY A 169 21.12 0.73 -0.95
CA GLY A 169 20.02 1.57 -0.48
C GLY A 169 18.68 0.99 -0.93
N PHE A 170 17.63 1.21 -0.15
CA PHE A 170 16.29 0.74 -0.51
C PHE A 170 15.20 1.79 -0.23
N VAL A 171 14.14 1.72 -1.02
CA VAL A 171 12.88 2.44 -0.82
C VAL A 171 11.81 1.42 -0.43
N LEU A 172 11.13 1.68 0.68
CA LEU A 172 9.95 0.91 1.08
C LEU A 172 8.72 1.54 0.44
N ILE A 173 7.86 0.73 -0.16
CA ILE A 173 6.63 1.22 -0.79
C ILE A 173 5.47 0.39 -0.27
N GLY A 174 4.44 1.04 0.25
CA GLY A 174 3.23 0.39 0.72
C GLY A 174 1.98 1.16 0.33
N HIS A 175 0.87 0.43 0.20
CA HIS A 175 -0.44 1.01 0.06
C HIS A 175 -1.43 0.33 1.03
N SER A 176 -2.30 1.11 1.68
CA SER A 176 -3.37 0.59 2.54
C SER A 176 -2.82 -0.36 3.62
N GLN A 177 -3.24 -1.63 3.68
CA GLN A 177 -2.73 -2.65 4.60
C GLN A 177 -1.19 -2.72 4.56
N GLY A 178 -0.60 -2.68 3.36
CA GLY A 178 0.86 -2.70 3.21
C GLY A 178 1.54 -1.51 3.89
N SER A 179 0.93 -0.31 3.83
CA SER A 179 1.44 0.86 4.53
C SER A 179 1.39 0.72 6.05
N TYR A 180 0.31 0.15 6.60
CA TYR A 180 0.21 -0.12 8.04
C TYR A 180 1.27 -1.12 8.50
N ILE A 181 1.47 -2.19 7.72
CA ILE A 181 2.52 -3.19 8.00
C ILE A 181 3.90 -2.55 7.95
N LEU A 182 4.20 -1.76 6.91
CA LEU A 182 5.50 -1.08 6.78
C LEU A 182 5.70 0.00 7.86
N THR A 183 4.66 0.71 8.30
CA THR A 183 4.76 1.66 9.42
C THR A 183 5.25 0.94 10.66
N ARG A 184 4.73 -0.23 10.97
CA ARG A 184 5.18 -1.05 12.08
C ARG A 184 6.59 -1.61 11.84
N LEU A 185 6.88 -2.12 10.65
CA LEU A 185 8.20 -2.65 10.30
C LEU A 185 9.29 -1.58 10.48
N ILE A 186 9.04 -0.36 10.01
CA ILE A 186 9.98 0.76 10.16
C ILE A 186 10.22 1.06 11.63
N ARG A 187 9.17 1.16 12.43
CA ARG A 187 9.27 1.44 13.87
C ARG A 187 10.01 0.35 14.64
N ASP A 188 9.72 -0.93 14.35
CA ASP A 188 10.16 -2.06 15.16
C ASP A 188 11.52 -2.61 14.68
N GLU A 189 11.85 -2.52 13.38
CA GLU A 189 13.00 -3.19 12.77
C GLU A 189 14.02 -2.22 12.14
N ILE A 190 13.64 -0.96 11.85
CA ILE A 190 14.50 -0.02 11.10
C ILE A 190 14.88 1.20 11.94
N GLU A 191 13.91 1.91 12.52
CA GLU A 191 14.18 3.15 13.26
C GLU A 191 15.11 2.89 14.46
N GLY A 192 16.25 3.58 14.47
CA GLY A 192 17.28 3.39 15.51
C GLY A 192 18.17 2.16 15.32
N HIS A 193 17.99 1.37 14.28
CA HIS A 193 18.83 0.22 13.93
C HIS A 193 19.80 0.57 12.79
N PRO A 194 20.95 -0.14 12.66
CA PRO A 194 21.95 0.16 11.61
C PRO A 194 21.39 0.13 10.17
N VAL A 195 20.37 -0.66 9.93
CA VAL A 195 19.71 -0.76 8.61
C VAL A 195 18.99 0.55 8.20
N GLN A 196 18.70 1.44 9.16
CA GLN A 196 18.13 2.76 8.86
C GLN A 196 19.00 3.57 7.89
N ASP A 197 20.33 3.44 7.98
CA ASP A 197 21.27 4.13 7.11
C ASP A 197 21.15 3.71 5.63
N GLN A 198 20.51 2.56 5.35
CA GLN A 198 20.25 2.06 4.01
C GLN A 198 18.86 2.48 3.50
N MET A 199 17.94 2.89 4.38
CA MET A 199 16.61 3.34 3.97
C MET A 199 16.69 4.72 3.32
N ILE A 200 16.50 4.76 1.99
CA ILE A 200 16.46 6.00 1.23
C ILE A 200 15.18 6.76 1.54
N SER A 201 14.05 6.09 1.48
CA SER A 201 12.76 6.64 1.90
C SER A 201 11.72 5.54 2.10
N ALA A 202 10.55 5.92 2.64
CA ALA A 202 9.38 5.06 2.69
C ALA A 202 8.15 5.80 2.15
N PHE A 203 7.43 5.16 1.22
CA PHE A 203 6.16 5.64 0.68
C PHE A 203 5.04 4.85 1.35
N LEU A 204 4.30 5.50 2.26
CA LEU A 204 3.25 4.90 3.08
C LEU A 204 1.90 5.50 2.68
N LEU A 205 1.37 5.02 1.57
CA LEU A 205 0.24 5.61 0.86
C LEU A 205 -1.10 4.98 1.29
N GLY A 206 -2.17 5.76 1.26
CA GLY A 206 -3.51 5.28 1.63
C GLY A 206 -3.59 4.78 3.06
N SER A 207 -2.88 5.42 3.99
CA SER A 207 -2.87 5.11 5.42
C SER A 207 -2.79 6.39 6.25
N THR A 208 -2.86 6.25 7.58
CA THR A 208 -2.65 7.37 8.48
C THR A 208 -1.31 7.23 9.19
N VAL A 209 -0.31 7.92 8.68
CA VAL A 209 0.93 8.22 9.43
C VAL A 209 0.68 9.47 10.25
N THR A 210 1.15 9.51 11.49
CA THR A 210 0.98 10.66 12.38
C THR A 210 2.31 11.33 12.68
N VAL A 211 2.26 12.63 12.95
CA VAL A 211 3.36 13.45 13.44
C VAL A 211 2.88 14.31 14.62
N ALA A 212 3.81 14.81 15.43
CA ALA A 212 3.45 15.83 16.42
C ALA A 212 2.93 17.09 15.71
N ALA A 213 1.94 17.73 16.29
CA ALA A 213 1.28 18.88 15.67
C ALA A 213 2.29 20.00 15.35
N GLY A 214 2.44 20.32 14.07
CA GLY A 214 3.38 21.33 13.57
C GLY A 214 4.81 20.84 13.35
N GLU A 215 5.08 19.55 13.52
CA GLU A 215 6.39 18.93 13.32
C GLU A 215 6.36 17.91 12.19
N ASP A 216 7.52 17.40 11.79
CA ASP A 216 7.66 16.33 10.80
C ASP A 216 7.95 14.95 11.42
N THR A 217 8.03 14.87 12.74
CA THR A 217 8.33 13.66 13.53
C THR A 217 7.48 13.59 14.80
N GLY A 218 7.74 12.64 15.70
CA GLY A 218 7.16 12.58 17.03
C GLY A 218 5.75 11.98 17.09
N GLY A 219 5.38 11.25 16.05
CA GLY A 219 4.13 10.48 15.98
C GLY A 219 4.42 9.01 15.69
N SER A 220 4.07 8.54 14.50
CA SER A 220 4.36 7.16 14.05
C SER A 220 5.85 6.83 14.11
N PHE A 221 6.70 7.82 13.85
CA PHE A 221 8.15 7.74 13.94
C PHE A 221 8.69 8.84 14.84
N GLN A 222 9.75 8.54 15.60
CA GLN A 222 10.34 9.49 16.53
C GLN A 222 11.41 10.36 15.87
N ASN A 223 12.17 9.80 14.93
CA ASN A 223 13.35 10.46 14.33
C ASN A 223 13.31 10.47 12.80
N ILE A 224 12.47 9.68 12.15
CA ILE A 224 12.33 9.64 10.69
C ILE A 224 11.33 10.72 10.27
N PRO A 225 11.77 11.81 9.59
CA PRO A 225 10.92 12.92 9.25
C PRO A 225 10.09 12.67 7.98
N LEU A 226 9.10 13.53 7.75
CA LEU A 226 8.46 13.64 6.45
C LEU A 226 9.43 14.20 5.40
N CYS A 227 9.31 13.76 4.15
CA CYS A 227 10.06 14.33 3.03
C CYS A 227 9.52 15.72 2.67
N ARG A 228 10.44 16.72 2.58
CA ARG A 228 10.11 18.11 2.23
C ARG A 228 10.84 18.63 0.99
N SER A 229 11.69 17.79 0.41
CA SER A 229 12.34 18.08 -0.89
C SER A 229 12.68 16.77 -1.60
N ALA A 230 12.76 16.81 -2.93
CA ALA A 230 12.93 15.61 -3.74
C ALA A 230 14.27 14.88 -3.51
N GLY A 231 15.37 15.60 -3.26
CA GLY A 231 16.66 14.99 -2.92
C GLY A 231 16.86 14.62 -1.44
N GLN A 232 15.83 14.80 -0.59
CA GLN A 232 15.92 14.40 0.83
C GLN A 232 15.82 12.89 0.96
N THR A 233 16.68 12.27 1.77
CA THR A 233 16.65 10.83 2.06
C THR A 233 16.51 10.58 3.54
N GLY A 234 16.19 9.33 3.95
CA GLY A 234 15.89 8.97 5.34
C GLY A 234 14.56 9.56 5.80
N CYS A 235 13.57 9.70 4.90
CA CYS A 235 12.31 10.37 5.18
C CYS A 235 11.10 9.59 4.65
N VAL A 236 9.90 10.04 4.99
CA VAL A 236 8.63 9.39 4.65
C VAL A 236 7.80 10.28 3.74
N ILE A 237 7.22 9.69 2.70
CA ILE A 237 6.13 10.23 1.88
C ILE A 237 4.86 9.51 2.26
N THR A 238 3.82 10.26 2.61
CA THR A 238 2.55 9.69 3.03
C THR A 238 1.39 10.61 2.70
N TYR A 239 0.28 10.04 2.28
CA TYR A 239 -1.01 10.71 2.10
C TYR A 239 -2.13 9.70 1.95
N ALA A 240 -3.35 10.16 2.16
CA ALA A 240 -4.58 9.56 1.66
C ALA A 240 -5.31 10.62 0.85
N SER A 241 -5.84 10.29 -0.33
CA SER A 241 -6.37 11.28 -1.26
C SER A 241 -7.89 11.37 -1.24
N PHE A 242 -8.38 12.60 -1.36
CA PHE A 242 -9.80 12.94 -1.45
C PHE A 242 -10.00 13.99 -2.54
N ARG A 243 -11.18 14.00 -3.16
CA ARG A 243 -11.53 15.06 -4.11
C ARG A 243 -11.73 16.40 -3.41
N SER A 244 -11.36 17.49 -4.05
CA SER A 244 -11.70 18.85 -3.59
C SER A 244 -13.21 19.08 -3.45
N THR A 245 -14.01 18.39 -4.28
CA THR A 245 -15.48 18.43 -4.25
C THR A 245 -16.12 17.47 -3.24
N ALA A 246 -15.34 16.55 -2.65
CA ALA A 246 -15.78 15.56 -1.67
C ALA A 246 -14.70 15.35 -0.59
N PRO A 247 -14.45 16.35 0.26
CA PRO A 247 -13.45 16.28 1.32
C PRO A 247 -13.80 15.22 2.37
N PRO A 248 -12.81 14.75 3.17
CA PRO A 248 -13.03 13.71 4.17
C PRO A 248 -14.12 14.08 5.17
N PRO A 249 -15.12 13.21 5.40
CA PRO A 249 -16.17 13.39 6.40
C PRO A 249 -15.68 13.07 7.82
N GLN A 250 -16.49 13.36 8.84
CA GLN A 250 -16.18 13.08 10.25
C GLN A 250 -15.80 11.63 10.53
N ASN A 251 -16.37 10.67 9.80
CA ASN A 251 -16.10 9.24 9.94
C ASN A 251 -15.16 8.72 8.84
N THR A 252 -14.26 9.58 8.35
CA THR A 252 -13.23 9.16 7.39
C THR A 252 -12.36 8.04 7.97
N LEU A 253 -11.84 7.17 7.10
CA LEU A 253 -10.97 6.07 7.52
C LEU A 253 -9.48 6.48 7.55
N PHE A 254 -9.14 7.60 6.91
CA PHE A 254 -7.76 8.02 6.72
C PHE A 254 -7.54 9.48 7.12
N GLY A 255 -6.29 9.81 7.48
CA GLY A 255 -5.83 11.17 7.74
C GLY A 255 -6.26 11.76 9.09
N GLN A 256 -7.04 11.04 9.90
CA GLN A 256 -7.47 11.47 11.24
C GLN A 256 -6.65 10.82 12.36
N THR A 257 -6.61 11.50 13.51
CA THR A 257 -6.08 10.95 14.77
C THR A 257 -6.97 11.34 15.93
N LEU A 258 -7.05 10.46 16.92
CA LEU A 258 -7.79 10.71 18.16
C LEU A 258 -6.89 11.36 19.24
N GLU A 259 -5.59 11.38 19.03
CA GLU A 259 -4.61 11.94 19.96
C GLU A 259 -4.47 13.46 19.71
N PRO A 260 -4.85 14.32 20.68
CA PRO A 260 -4.88 15.78 20.48
C PRO A 260 -3.51 16.44 20.19
N THR A 261 -2.41 15.75 20.54
CA THR A 261 -1.03 16.21 20.32
C THR A 261 -0.46 15.79 18.97
N LEU A 262 -1.19 14.94 18.25
CA LEU A 262 -0.79 14.42 16.95
C LEU A 262 -1.69 14.97 15.84
N THR A 263 -1.19 14.95 14.63
CA THR A 263 -1.95 15.20 13.41
C THR A 263 -1.65 14.12 12.36
N GLY A 264 -2.62 13.86 11.49
CA GLY A 264 -2.37 13.07 10.29
C GLY A 264 -1.32 13.77 9.41
N ALA A 265 -0.35 13.02 8.92
CA ALA A 265 0.70 13.54 8.04
C ALA A 265 0.22 13.55 6.59
N CYS A 266 0.68 14.55 5.82
CA CYS A 266 0.52 14.61 4.37
C CYS A 266 1.78 15.19 3.73
N THR A 267 2.22 14.54 2.65
CA THR A 267 3.26 15.04 1.75
C THR A 267 2.70 15.00 0.33
N ASN A 268 2.75 16.14 -0.39
CA ASN A 268 2.34 16.18 -1.80
C ASN A 268 3.50 15.75 -2.69
N PRO A 269 3.46 14.60 -3.39
CA PRO A 269 4.58 14.15 -4.23
C PRO A 269 4.92 15.11 -5.36
N ALA A 270 3.92 15.82 -5.90
CA ALA A 270 4.11 16.81 -6.95
C ALA A 270 4.68 18.15 -6.43
N ALA A 271 4.67 18.37 -5.08
CA ALA A 271 5.17 19.59 -4.45
C ALA A 271 5.58 19.32 -2.99
N LEU A 272 6.68 18.57 -2.76
CA LEU A 272 7.15 18.20 -1.42
C LEU A 272 7.43 19.41 -0.51
N GLY A 273 7.81 20.55 -1.10
CA GLY A 273 7.98 21.82 -0.38
C GLY A 273 6.67 22.50 0.06
N GLY A 274 5.51 21.92 -0.29
CA GLY A 274 4.17 22.43 -0.01
C GLY A 274 3.54 23.17 -1.19
N GLY A 275 2.24 23.44 -1.06
CA GLY A 275 1.40 24.06 -2.10
C GLY A 275 0.79 23.08 -3.09
N SER A 276 0.08 23.66 -4.05
CA SER A 276 -0.59 22.90 -5.11
C SER A 276 0.33 22.74 -6.34
N SER A 277 0.28 21.57 -6.95
CA SER A 277 0.96 21.28 -8.22
C SER A 277 0.16 20.29 -9.06
N GLU A 278 0.33 20.36 -10.38
CA GLU A 278 -0.14 19.33 -11.29
C GLU A 278 0.53 18.00 -10.96
N THR A 279 -0.22 16.89 -11.02
CA THR A 279 0.31 15.55 -10.78
C THR A 279 0.58 14.81 -12.08
N HIS A 280 1.64 14.01 -12.09
CA HIS A 280 1.93 13.07 -13.17
C HIS A 280 1.25 11.73 -12.89
N ALA A 281 -0.04 11.65 -13.22
CA ALA A 281 -0.86 10.46 -12.99
C ALA A 281 -0.69 9.42 -14.12
N TYR A 282 -0.69 8.13 -13.71
CA TYR A 282 -0.82 6.98 -14.60
C TYR A 282 -2.07 6.20 -14.23
N LEU A 283 -3.13 6.40 -14.99
CA LEU A 283 -4.44 5.80 -14.73
C LEU A 283 -4.62 4.54 -15.59
N SER A 284 -5.32 3.53 -15.08
CA SER A 284 -5.65 2.34 -15.87
C SER A 284 -6.51 2.71 -17.09
N SER A 285 -6.07 2.36 -18.27
CA SER A 285 -6.79 2.69 -19.52
C SER A 285 -8.17 2.03 -19.61
N GLY A 286 -8.31 0.81 -19.08
CA GLY A 286 -9.59 0.13 -18.94
C GLY A 286 -10.52 0.76 -17.91
N GLY A 287 -10.06 1.82 -17.24
CA GLY A 287 -10.79 2.54 -16.21
C GLY A 287 -11.13 1.69 -14.99
N ALA A 288 -10.49 0.53 -14.85
CA ALA A 288 -10.66 -0.31 -13.69
C ALA A 288 -9.60 0.07 -12.65
N THR A 289 -10.06 0.35 -11.45
CA THR A 289 -9.19 0.42 -10.27
C THR A 289 -8.84 -0.99 -9.79
N ILE A 290 -7.97 -1.12 -8.79
CA ILE A 290 -7.60 -2.43 -8.22
C ILE A 290 -8.82 -3.25 -7.75
N ALA A 291 -9.88 -2.60 -7.25
CA ALA A 291 -11.08 -3.26 -6.72
C ALA A 291 -12.39 -2.51 -6.99
N GLY A 292 -12.38 -1.52 -7.87
CA GLY A 292 -13.51 -0.60 -8.05
C GLY A 292 -14.23 -0.71 -9.39
N PRO A 293 -15.20 0.18 -9.62
CA PRO A 293 -15.95 0.22 -10.85
C PRO A 293 -15.07 0.53 -12.05
N ARG A 294 -15.43 -0.02 -13.19
CA ARG A 294 -14.78 0.32 -14.45
C ARG A 294 -15.31 1.66 -14.96
N ARG A 295 -14.44 2.41 -15.63
CA ARG A 295 -14.85 3.58 -16.39
C ARG A 295 -15.79 3.18 -17.51
N THR A 296 -16.90 3.92 -17.67
CA THR A 296 -17.89 3.69 -18.73
C THR A 296 -17.76 4.70 -19.87
N SER A 297 -17.10 5.84 -19.64
CA SER A 297 -16.88 6.89 -20.64
C SER A 297 -15.53 6.71 -21.34
N PRO A 298 -15.41 7.01 -22.64
CA PRO A 298 -14.13 6.99 -23.33
C PRO A 298 -13.17 8.06 -22.78
N TRP A 299 -11.89 7.89 -23.04
CA TRP A 299 -10.85 8.84 -22.64
C TRP A 299 -10.86 10.13 -23.48
N VAL A 300 -11.40 10.04 -24.70
CA VAL A 300 -11.58 11.18 -25.62
C VAL A 300 -12.98 11.13 -26.20
N SER A 301 -13.58 12.28 -26.43
CA SER A 301 -14.96 12.44 -26.94
C SER A 301 -15.15 11.83 -28.33
N SER A 302 -14.09 11.79 -29.15
CA SER A 302 -14.07 11.14 -30.45
C SER A 302 -14.26 9.61 -30.38
N GLY A 303 -14.13 9.00 -29.20
CA GLY A 303 -14.18 7.56 -29.01
C GLY A 303 -12.96 6.83 -29.53
N ALA A 304 -11.83 7.52 -29.75
CA ALA A 304 -10.58 6.88 -30.15
C ALA A 304 -10.20 5.79 -29.13
N ALA A 305 -9.83 4.61 -29.65
CA ALA A 305 -9.44 3.50 -28.81
C ALA A 305 -8.09 3.78 -28.15
N VAL A 306 -7.98 3.45 -26.86
CA VAL A 306 -6.72 3.42 -26.09
C VAL A 306 -6.36 1.97 -25.90
N GLU A 307 -5.26 1.53 -26.50
CA GLU A 307 -4.81 0.13 -26.49
C GLU A 307 -3.73 -0.16 -25.46
N THR A 308 -3.10 0.88 -24.90
CA THR A 308 -2.08 0.76 -23.83
C THR A 308 -2.72 0.42 -22.50
N PRO A 309 -2.00 -0.25 -21.57
CA PRO A 309 -2.52 -0.54 -20.22
C PRO A 309 -2.77 0.72 -19.38
N PHE A 310 -2.05 1.83 -19.67
CA PHE A 310 -2.18 3.08 -18.92
C PHE A 310 -2.50 4.28 -19.81
N VAL A 311 -3.09 5.29 -19.17
CA VAL A 311 -3.34 6.62 -19.73
C VAL A 311 -2.77 7.67 -18.79
N SER A 312 -2.13 8.68 -19.35
CA SER A 312 -1.80 9.93 -18.70
C SER A 312 -2.54 11.09 -19.38
N VAL A 313 -3.10 11.98 -18.58
CA VAL A 313 -3.86 13.15 -19.05
C VAL A 313 -3.27 14.40 -18.39
N PRO A 314 -2.15 14.94 -18.92
CA PRO A 314 -1.47 16.10 -18.33
C PRO A 314 -2.41 17.30 -18.18
N GLY A 315 -2.32 17.99 -17.03
CA GLY A 315 -3.19 19.11 -16.69
C GLY A 315 -4.57 18.76 -16.15
N LEU A 316 -4.99 17.48 -16.20
CA LEU A 316 -6.29 17.08 -15.65
C LEU A 316 -6.33 17.13 -14.12
N LEU A 317 -5.23 16.81 -13.44
CA LEU A 317 -5.20 16.68 -11.98
C LEU A 317 -4.17 17.61 -11.36
N SER A 318 -4.53 18.22 -10.24
CA SER A 318 -3.58 18.82 -9.32
C SER A 318 -3.82 18.34 -7.90
N ALA A 319 -2.77 18.38 -7.08
CA ALA A 319 -2.77 17.93 -5.70
C ALA A 319 -2.24 18.99 -4.75
N GLU A 320 -2.81 19.05 -3.54
CA GLU A 320 -2.36 19.88 -2.44
C GLU A 320 -2.60 19.18 -1.10
N CYS A 321 -1.61 19.21 -0.20
CA CYS A 321 -1.86 18.78 1.18
C CYS A 321 -2.65 19.85 1.91
N THR A 322 -3.81 19.46 2.45
CA THR A 322 -4.69 20.34 3.21
C THR A 322 -5.29 19.63 4.42
N SER A 323 -6.02 20.38 5.23
CA SER A 323 -6.74 19.86 6.41
C SER A 323 -8.11 20.45 6.50
N ASN A 324 -9.07 19.68 6.97
CA ASN A 324 -10.35 20.16 7.47
C ASN A 324 -10.49 19.84 8.96
N GLU A 325 -11.69 20.03 9.53
CA GLU A 325 -11.96 19.72 10.94
C GLU A 325 -11.85 18.24 11.32
N HIS A 326 -11.70 17.34 10.34
CA HIS A 326 -11.75 15.89 10.52
C HIS A 326 -10.41 15.20 10.20
N ALA A 327 -9.66 15.68 9.21
CA ALA A 327 -8.47 14.99 8.72
C ALA A 327 -7.47 15.93 8.03
N THR A 328 -6.22 15.48 7.93
CA THR A 328 -5.21 15.98 7.00
C THR A 328 -5.10 15.01 5.83
N TYR A 329 -5.14 15.51 4.60
CA TYR A 329 -5.24 14.68 3.39
C TYR A 329 -4.63 15.36 2.17
N LEU A 330 -4.40 14.57 1.12
CA LEU A 330 -4.05 15.08 -0.21
C LEU A 330 -5.35 15.39 -0.96
N GLU A 331 -5.61 16.68 -1.16
CA GLU A 331 -6.74 17.15 -1.93
C GLU A 331 -6.42 17.03 -3.42
N ILE A 332 -7.29 16.37 -4.17
CA ILE A 332 -7.18 16.21 -5.62
C ILE A 332 -8.25 17.08 -6.28
N THR A 333 -7.80 18.07 -7.08
CA THR A 333 -8.66 18.85 -7.95
C THR A 333 -8.64 18.26 -9.34
N VAL A 334 -9.83 17.98 -9.88
CA VAL A 334 -10.01 17.56 -11.27
C VAL A 334 -10.35 18.79 -12.11
N HIS A 335 -9.49 19.09 -13.10
CA HIS A 335 -9.61 20.24 -14.00
C HIS A 335 -10.29 19.80 -15.32
N GLY A 336 -11.50 19.25 -15.23
CA GLY A 336 -12.28 18.92 -16.41
C GLY A 336 -12.64 20.19 -17.21
N ASP A 337 -12.53 20.12 -18.53
CA ASP A 337 -12.89 21.20 -19.45
C ASP A 337 -13.80 20.65 -20.57
N PRO A 338 -15.12 20.83 -20.47
CA PRO A 338 -16.05 20.35 -21.49
C PRO A 338 -15.83 20.94 -22.91
N SER A 339 -14.93 21.93 -23.05
CA SER A 339 -14.57 22.50 -24.33
C SER A 339 -13.44 21.77 -25.06
N ASP A 340 -12.70 20.89 -24.35
CA ASP A 340 -11.70 20.03 -24.94
C ASP A 340 -12.23 18.61 -25.20
N ASP A 341 -11.48 17.80 -25.93
CA ASP A 341 -11.91 16.43 -26.31
C ASP A 341 -11.56 15.37 -25.23
N ARG A 342 -10.90 15.75 -24.16
CA ARG A 342 -10.45 14.81 -23.13
C ARG A 342 -11.56 14.48 -22.15
N VAL A 343 -11.30 13.48 -21.35
CA VAL A 343 -12.15 13.15 -20.22
C VAL A 343 -12.15 14.28 -19.17
N ASP A 344 -13.32 14.57 -18.61
CA ASP A 344 -13.51 15.60 -17.58
C ASP A 344 -13.40 15.06 -16.15
N ASP A 345 -13.26 13.76 -15.96
CA ASP A 345 -13.28 13.15 -14.62
C ASP A 345 -12.49 11.84 -14.56
N ILE A 346 -12.16 11.43 -13.35
CA ILE A 346 -11.47 10.17 -13.03
C ILE A 346 -12.41 9.23 -12.25
N VAL A 347 -12.06 7.97 -12.16
CA VAL A 347 -12.68 6.98 -11.28
C VAL A 347 -11.72 6.67 -10.11
N GLY A 348 -12.23 6.10 -9.01
CA GLY A 348 -11.40 5.71 -7.86
C GLY A 348 -12.13 5.84 -6.53
N ASP A 349 -13.30 6.52 -6.54
CA ASP A 349 -14.13 6.66 -5.35
C ASP A 349 -14.81 5.32 -5.00
N ILE A 350 -14.83 4.99 -3.70
CA ILE A 350 -15.62 3.86 -3.17
C ILE A 350 -16.82 4.42 -2.40
N THR A 351 -16.53 5.11 -1.30
CA THR A 351 -17.49 5.81 -0.46
C THR A 351 -16.86 7.11 0.04
N PRO A 352 -17.63 8.06 0.57
CA PRO A 352 -17.05 9.30 1.11
C PRO A 352 -15.99 9.08 2.19
N GLN A 353 -16.08 7.98 2.96
CA GLN A 353 -15.11 7.66 4.02
C GLN A 353 -13.75 7.18 3.48
N TRP A 354 -13.76 6.60 2.27
CA TRP A 354 -12.57 6.05 1.62
C TRP A 354 -11.88 7.06 0.69
N GLY A 355 -12.60 8.08 0.19
CA GLY A 355 -12.08 9.00 -0.81
C GLY A 355 -11.65 8.30 -2.10
N LEU A 356 -10.50 8.72 -2.63
CA LEU A 356 -9.89 8.17 -3.85
C LEU A 356 -8.91 7.01 -3.57
N HIS A 357 -9.08 6.33 -2.45
CA HIS A 357 -8.16 5.30 -1.94
C HIS A 357 -7.74 4.23 -2.98
N LEU A 358 -8.63 3.85 -3.89
CA LEU A 358 -8.31 2.84 -4.91
C LEU A 358 -7.25 3.29 -5.92
N VAL A 359 -6.99 4.59 -6.02
CA VAL A 359 -6.08 5.18 -7.00
C VAL A 359 -5.00 6.07 -6.37
N ASP A 360 -4.88 6.08 -5.03
CA ASP A 360 -3.87 6.88 -4.31
C ASP A 360 -2.50 6.87 -5.01
N VAL A 361 -1.99 5.69 -5.35
CA VAL A 361 -0.69 5.54 -6.00
C VAL A 361 -0.71 6.06 -7.44
N ASN A 362 -1.78 5.75 -8.19
CA ASN A 362 -1.89 6.11 -9.60
C ASN A 362 -1.96 7.62 -9.84
N LEU A 363 -2.55 8.38 -8.88
CA LEU A 363 -2.72 9.84 -8.98
C LEU A 363 -1.41 10.60 -9.08
N ALA A 364 -0.32 10.06 -8.52
CA ALA A 364 1.00 10.70 -8.49
C ALA A 364 2.13 9.71 -8.82
N MET A 365 1.86 8.64 -9.58
CA MET A 365 2.83 7.58 -9.86
C MET A 365 4.10 8.12 -10.52
N GLY A 366 3.97 9.05 -11.47
CA GLY A 366 5.12 9.64 -12.15
C GLY A 366 5.96 10.50 -11.22
N ASP A 367 5.33 11.28 -10.34
CA ASP A 367 6.00 12.07 -9.32
C ASP A 367 6.76 11.18 -8.32
N LEU A 368 6.13 10.07 -7.88
CA LEU A 368 6.76 9.11 -6.96
C LEU A 368 7.97 8.43 -7.60
N VAL A 369 7.89 8.02 -8.88
CA VAL A 369 9.02 7.44 -9.62
C VAL A 369 10.15 8.47 -9.77
N GLN A 370 9.83 9.72 -10.10
CA GLN A 370 10.81 10.80 -10.20
C GLN A 370 11.51 11.05 -8.85
N ILE A 371 10.77 11.07 -7.75
CA ILE A 371 11.34 11.23 -6.41
C ILE A 371 12.34 10.11 -6.10
N VAL A 372 12.01 8.85 -6.40
CA VAL A 372 12.96 7.74 -6.22
C VAL A 372 14.25 8.00 -7.00
N GLN A 373 14.15 8.46 -8.25
CA GLN A 373 15.31 8.78 -9.08
C GLN A 373 16.18 9.89 -8.47
N GLU A 374 15.56 10.99 -8.00
CA GLU A 374 16.26 12.13 -7.41
C GLU A 374 16.87 11.78 -6.03
N GLN A 375 16.16 11.02 -5.22
CA GLN A 375 16.67 10.52 -3.94
C GLN A 375 17.82 9.52 -4.12
N THR A 376 17.77 8.68 -5.17
CA THR A 376 18.86 7.77 -5.53
C THR A 376 20.12 8.54 -5.84
N ALA A 377 20.04 9.56 -6.69
CA ALA A 377 21.20 10.41 -7.04
C ALA A 377 21.79 11.08 -5.78
N ALA A 378 20.94 11.66 -4.92
CA ALA A 378 21.39 12.30 -3.68
C ALA A 378 21.98 11.30 -2.67
N TRP A 379 21.51 10.05 -2.67
CA TRP A 379 22.03 9.00 -1.80
C TRP A 379 23.40 8.49 -2.28
N GLU A 380 23.59 8.33 -3.60
CA GLU A 380 24.87 7.94 -4.20
C GLU A 380 25.95 8.99 -3.99
N GLU A 381 25.61 10.30 -4.08
CA GLU A 381 26.56 11.41 -3.83
C GLU A 381 27.11 11.45 -2.39
N ARG A 382 26.44 10.79 -1.43
CA ARG A 382 26.86 10.74 -0.01
C ARG A 382 27.73 9.55 0.35
N ARG A 383 27.88 8.61 -0.55
CA ARG A 383 28.68 7.37 -0.37
C ARG A 383 30.06 7.48 -1.01
#